data_2eeb5dfa0e48653448c57c63f6b9eb93
#
_entry.id   2eeb5dfa0e48653448c57c63f6b9eb93
#
_cell.length_a   1.000
_cell.length_b   1.000
_cell.length_c   1.000
_cell.angle_alpha   90.00
_cell.angle_beta   90.00
_cell.angle_gamma   90.00
#
_symmetry.space_group_name_H-M   'P 1'
#
loop_
_entity.id
_entity.type
_entity.pdbx_description
1 polymer ?
#
loop_
_entity_poly.entity_id
_entity_poly.type
_entity_poly.pdbx_seq_one_letter_code
_entity_poly.pdbx_strand_id
1 'polypeptide(L)'
;MQNGFSGNIAKGFIQSKLTILLMIAFLLIGGYSTFLIPREEEPQITVPMADIFIGYPGATPKDVETKVAAPLEKIISNIKGVEYVYSTSMEGQVMLIVQFKVGEDVERSLVKLYSELMKNMDKMPQGISMPLIKTRAIDDVPVLGITLWSDKYDDYQIKQIGQALTNEVKKIADVSDINILGGRSREVKVLLDKNKMAENKVDFLSINKQIQGSNTQMNSGNLLQQDTVFSVVTGNFLNNADDVANLVVGINQQQPVYLKQIAKVEEGPETANQYVLFGYGK
;
A
#
# COMPACT_ATOMS: atom_id res chain seq x y z
N MET A 1 -0.86 -69.30 33.66
CA MET A 1 -1.26 -67.88 33.58
C MET A 1 -2.13 -67.73 32.33
N GLN A 2 -3.41 -67.38 32.52
CA GLN A 2 -4.30 -67.11 31.36
C GLN A 2 -3.87 -65.74 30.75
N ASN A 3 -3.43 -65.79 29.53
CA ASN A 3 -3.13 -64.58 28.79
C ASN A 3 -4.44 -63.79 28.60
N GLY A 4 -4.53 -62.61 29.10
CA GLY A 4 -5.69 -61.74 28.85
C GLY A 4 -5.84 -61.42 27.36
N PHE A 5 -6.94 -60.77 26.99
CA PHE A 5 -7.31 -60.43 25.60
C PHE A 5 -6.13 -59.83 24.79
N SER A 6 -5.42 -58.86 25.37
CA SER A 6 -4.24 -58.24 24.78
C SER A 6 -3.06 -59.19 24.56
N GLY A 7 -2.86 -60.17 25.52
CA GLY A 7 -1.82 -61.17 25.38
C GLY A 7 -2.09 -62.19 24.28
N ASN A 8 -3.35 -62.53 24.04
CA ASN A 8 -3.74 -63.41 22.95
C ASN A 8 -3.56 -62.74 21.56
N ILE A 9 -3.86 -61.47 21.44
CA ILE A 9 -3.60 -60.68 20.22
C ILE A 9 -2.09 -60.58 19.97
N ALA A 10 -1.30 -60.22 20.97
CA ALA A 10 0.15 -60.14 20.86
C ALA A 10 0.78 -61.48 20.39
N LYS A 11 0.33 -62.61 20.98
CA LYS A 11 0.82 -63.94 20.63
C LYS A 11 0.49 -64.33 19.17
N GLY A 12 -0.70 -63.90 18.65
CA GLY A 12 -1.09 -64.13 17.27
C GLY A 12 -0.21 -63.37 16.29
N PHE A 13 0.22 -62.16 16.62
CA PHE A 13 1.09 -61.35 15.79
C PHE A 13 2.57 -61.77 15.84
N ILE A 14 3.12 -62.10 17.02
CA ILE A 14 4.54 -62.42 17.19
C ILE A 14 5.00 -63.61 16.31
N GLN A 15 4.14 -64.60 16.08
CA GLN A 15 4.48 -65.79 15.33
C GLN A 15 4.00 -65.76 13.88
N SER A 16 3.36 -64.66 13.44
CA SER A 16 2.79 -64.55 12.11
C SER A 16 3.77 -63.93 11.10
N LYS A 17 3.92 -64.60 9.97
CA LYS A 17 4.66 -64.01 8.82
C LYS A 17 4.02 -62.71 8.30
N LEU A 18 2.73 -62.54 8.58
CA LEU A 18 1.98 -61.30 8.25
C LEU A 18 2.53 -60.08 8.97
N THR A 19 3.08 -60.27 10.19
CA THR A 19 3.65 -59.16 11.00
C THR A 19 4.82 -58.48 10.30
N ILE A 20 5.69 -59.26 9.66
CA ILE A 20 6.84 -58.74 8.91
C ILE A 20 6.32 -57.91 7.68
N LEU A 21 5.30 -58.42 7.01
CA LEU A 21 4.71 -57.74 5.84
C LEU A 21 4.02 -56.42 6.27
N LEU A 22 3.30 -56.44 7.40
CA LEU A 22 2.69 -55.25 7.96
C LEU A 22 3.74 -54.21 8.43
N MET A 23 4.83 -54.66 9.04
CA MET A 23 5.92 -53.75 9.43
C MET A 23 6.53 -53.05 8.21
N ILE A 24 6.79 -53.81 7.12
CA ILE A 24 7.30 -53.22 5.89
C ILE A 24 6.28 -52.24 5.28
N ALA A 25 5.00 -52.63 5.26
CA ALA A 25 3.94 -51.75 4.76
C ALA A 25 3.83 -50.43 5.53
N PHE A 26 3.86 -50.51 6.87
CA PHE A 26 3.82 -49.29 7.71
C PHE A 26 5.08 -48.45 7.58
N LEU A 27 6.26 -49.06 7.41
CA LEU A 27 7.49 -48.32 7.13
C LEU A 27 7.41 -47.60 5.78
N LEU A 28 6.90 -48.25 4.74
CA LEU A 28 6.74 -47.62 3.43
C LEU A 28 5.68 -46.50 3.48
N ILE A 29 4.53 -46.74 4.09
CA ILE A 29 3.48 -45.72 4.26
C ILE A 29 3.99 -44.56 5.09
N GLY A 30 4.67 -44.82 6.20
CA GLY A 30 5.23 -43.76 7.07
C GLY A 30 6.31 -42.95 6.35
N GLY A 31 7.21 -43.62 5.63
CA GLY A 31 8.20 -42.96 4.77
C GLY A 31 7.55 -42.08 3.69
N TYR A 32 6.57 -42.63 2.98
CA TYR A 32 5.82 -41.90 1.96
C TYR A 32 5.06 -40.69 2.54
N SER A 33 4.40 -40.89 3.68
CA SER A 33 3.70 -39.78 4.38
C SER A 33 4.63 -38.64 4.78
N THR A 34 5.88 -38.95 5.14
CA THR A 34 6.88 -37.92 5.51
C THR A 34 7.23 -37.02 4.32
N PHE A 35 7.14 -37.52 3.11
CA PHE A 35 7.36 -36.73 1.88
C PHE A 35 6.12 -35.91 1.47
N LEU A 36 4.91 -36.41 1.81
CA LEU A 36 3.65 -35.74 1.43
C LEU A 36 3.23 -34.65 2.41
N ILE A 37 3.67 -34.73 3.67
CA ILE A 37 3.31 -33.71 4.68
C ILE A 37 4.04 -32.43 4.33
N PRO A 38 3.31 -31.31 4.10
CA PRO A 38 3.92 -30.01 3.93
C PRO A 38 4.78 -29.68 5.16
N ARG A 39 5.97 -29.17 4.89
CA ARG A 39 6.93 -28.77 5.93
C ARG A 39 6.91 -27.28 6.04
N GLU A 40 6.52 -26.78 7.18
CA GLU A 40 6.49 -25.36 7.52
C GLU A 40 7.37 -25.14 8.73
N GLU A 41 8.09 -24.05 8.76
CA GLU A 41 8.94 -23.66 9.90
C GLU A 41 8.08 -23.24 11.08
N GLU A 42 6.96 -22.53 10.77
CA GLU A 42 5.99 -22.08 11.76
C GLU A 42 4.58 -22.56 11.39
N PRO A 43 3.73 -22.91 12.37
CA PRO A 43 2.35 -23.30 12.08
C PRO A 43 1.61 -22.11 11.46
N GLN A 44 0.85 -22.36 10.39
CA GLN A 44 0.00 -21.35 9.76
C GLN A 44 -1.12 -20.94 10.72
N ILE A 45 -0.87 -19.87 11.45
CA ILE A 45 -1.87 -19.26 12.33
C ILE A 45 -2.54 -18.13 11.54
N THR A 46 -3.74 -18.37 11.05
CA THR A 46 -4.50 -17.35 10.32
C THR A 46 -5.12 -16.39 11.36
N VAL A 47 -4.59 -15.18 11.42
CA VAL A 47 -5.12 -14.07 12.19
C VAL A 47 -5.38 -12.93 11.20
N PRO A 48 -6.63 -12.72 10.76
CA PRO A 48 -6.92 -11.60 9.88
C PRO A 48 -6.66 -10.28 10.61
N MET A 49 -5.87 -9.41 9.98
CA MET A 49 -5.57 -8.07 10.46
C MET A 49 -5.74 -7.06 9.36
N ALA A 50 -6.15 -5.85 9.72
CA ALA A 50 -6.25 -4.74 8.78
C ALA A 50 -5.84 -3.43 9.45
N ASP A 51 -5.05 -2.64 8.72
CA ASP A 51 -4.73 -1.26 9.07
C ASP A 51 -5.67 -0.33 8.30
N ILE A 52 -6.32 0.59 9.01
CA ILE A 52 -7.26 1.56 8.45
C ILE A 52 -6.68 2.95 8.65
N PHE A 53 -6.52 3.69 7.57
CA PHE A 53 -6.03 5.07 7.59
C PHE A 53 -7.16 6.02 7.16
N ILE A 54 -7.41 7.05 7.96
CA ILE A 54 -8.41 8.07 7.66
C ILE A 54 -7.79 9.44 7.92
N GLY A 55 -7.78 10.29 6.89
CA GLY A 55 -7.35 11.67 7.01
C GLY A 55 -8.49 12.56 7.52
N TYR A 56 -8.16 13.50 8.41
CA TYR A 56 -9.04 14.57 8.85
C TYR A 56 -8.25 15.89 8.87
N PRO A 57 -7.99 16.49 7.70
CA PRO A 57 -7.11 17.64 7.56
C PRO A 57 -7.50 18.81 8.48
N GLY A 58 -6.50 19.38 9.17
CA GLY A 58 -6.68 20.52 10.08
C GLY A 58 -7.25 20.18 11.47
N ALA A 59 -7.55 18.90 11.74
CA ALA A 59 -8.02 18.48 13.05
C ALA A 59 -6.85 18.23 14.02
N THR A 60 -7.02 18.65 15.29
CA THR A 60 -6.08 18.31 16.36
C THR A 60 -6.15 16.80 16.68
N PRO A 61 -5.10 16.20 17.29
CA PRO A 61 -5.14 14.79 17.70
C PRO A 61 -6.35 14.47 18.60
N LYS A 62 -6.74 15.40 19.45
CA LYS A 62 -7.90 15.23 20.32
C LYS A 62 -9.24 15.28 19.57
N ASP A 63 -9.35 16.12 18.54
CA ASP A 63 -10.52 16.15 17.67
C ASP A 63 -10.61 14.85 16.86
N VAL A 64 -9.47 14.37 16.35
CA VAL A 64 -9.38 13.10 15.63
C VAL A 64 -9.81 11.93 16.52
N GLU A 65 -9.32 11.88 17.76
CA GLU A 65 -9.69 10.87 18.75
C GLU A 65 -11.20 10.89 19.03
N THR A 66 -11.73 12.04 19.41
CA THR A 66 -13.11 12.13 19.89
C THR A 66 -14.16 12.03 18.79
N LYS A 67 -13.86 12.54 17.60
CA LYS A 67 -14.84 12.64 16.49
C LYS A 67 -14.72 11.50 15.48
N VAL A 68 -13.55 10.85 15.37
CA VAL A 68 -13.30 9.82 14.36
C VAL A 68 -12.91 8.49 15.01
N ALA A 69 -11.82 8.46 15.82
CA ALA A 69 -11.29 7.22 16.37
C ALA A 69 -12.29 6.52 17.30
N ALA A 70 -12.75 7.17 18.34
CA ALA A 70 -13.64 6.57 19.35
C ALA A 70 -14.99 6.07 18.79
N PRO A 71 -15.67 6.82 17.88
CA PRO A 71 -16.86 6.30 17.20
C PRO A 71 -16.56 5.06 16.34
N LEU A 72 -15.43 5.06 15.60
CA LEU A 72 -15.06 3.93 14.74
C LEU A 72 -14.65 2.70 15.55
N GLU A 73 -13.88 2.87 16.63
CA GLU A 73 -13.56 1.78 17.56
C GLU A 73 -14.81 1.06 18.04
N LYS A 74 -15.81 1.84 18.45
CA LYS A 74 -17.11 1.30 18.91
C LYS A 74 -17.85 0.55 17.81
N ILE A 75 -17.82 1.06 16.58
CA ILE A 75 -18.46 0.41 15.42
C ILE A 75 -17.74 -0.89 15.09
N ILE A 76 -16.42 -0.84 14.99
CA ILE A 76 -15.57 -1.97 14.59
C ILE A 76 -15.57 -3.07 15.66
N SER A 77 -15.53 -2.72 16.94
CA SER A 77 -15.57 -3.68 18.04
C SER A 77 -16.87 -4.51 18.08
N ASN A 78 -17.94 -4.00 17.51
CA ASN A 78 -19.22 -4.73 17.41
C ASN A 78 -19.25 -5.74 16.25
N ILE A 79 -18.25 -5.75 15.38
CA ILE A 79 -18.18 -6.71 14.26
C ILE A 79 -17.90 -8.10 14.82
N LYS A 80 -18.74 -9.06 14.48
CA LYS A 80 -18.54 -10.45 14.90
C LYS A 80 -17.23 -11.02 14.38
N GLY A 81 -16.38 -11.46 15.30
CA GLY A 81 -15.06 -12.01 15.00
C GLY A 81 -13.91 -11.05 15.28
N VAL A 82 -14.15 -9.77 15.51
CA VAL A 82 -13.13 -8.82 15.98
C VAL A 82 -12.74 -9.18 17.41
N GLU A 83 -11.45 -9.17 17.67
CA GLU A 83 -10.86 -9.43 18.99
C GLU A 83 -10.34 -8.15 19.62
N TYR A 84 -9.52 -7.39 18.87
CA TYR A 84 -8.94 -6.13 19.33
C TYR A 84 -9.02 -5.05 18.26
N VAL A 85 -9.20 -3.82 18.71
CA VAL A 85 -9.11 -2.61 17.92
C VAL A 85 -8.17 -1.65 18.62
N TYR A 86 -7.10 -1.26 17.95
CA TYR A 86 -6.17 -0.26 18.45
C TYR A 86 -6.28 0.98 17.57
N SER A 87 -6.22 2.17 18.15
CA SER A 87 -6.18 3.40 17.39
C SER A 87 -5.01 4.29 17.79
N THR A 88 -4.50 5.03 16.82
CA THR A 88 -3.49 6.06 17.03
C THR A 88 -3.96 7.32 16.35
N SER A 89 -4.30 8.35 17.14
CA SER A 89 -4.74 9.65 16.66
C SER A 89 -3.54 10.60 16.56
N MET A 90 -3.32 11.12 15.35
CA MET A 90 -2.26 12.08 15.03
C MET A 90 -2.88 13.38 14.52
N GLU A 91 -2.08 14.41 14.33
CA GLU A 91 -2.55 15.64 13.71
C GLU A 91 -3.02 15.38 12.29
N GLY A 92 -4.28 15.67 12.01
CA GLY A 92 -4.89 15.51 10.70
C GLY A 92 -5.14 14.07 10.23
N GLN A 93 -4.93 13.05 11.06
CA GLN A 93 -5.17 11.65 10.64
C GLN A 93 -5.32 10.68 11.82
N VAL A 94 -5.98 9.57 11.55
CA VAL A 94 -6.06 8.43 12.47
C VAL A 94 -5.63 7.16 11.75
N MET A 95 -4.94 6.29 12.48
CA MET A 95 -4.67 4.91 12.08
C MET A 95 -5.36 3.99 13.08
N LEU A 96 -6.17 3.04 12.58
CA LEU A 96 -6.73 1.98 13.38
C LEU A 96 -6.17 0.63 12.92
N ILE A 97 -5.86 -0.24 13.89
CA ILE A 97 -5.45 -1.62 13.64
C ILE A 97 -6.56 -2.51 14.16
N VAL A 98 -7.14 -3.31 13.28
CA VAL A 98 -8.21 -4.24 13.60
C VAL A 98 -7.64 -5.65 13.54
N GLN A 99 -7.76 -6.36 14.64
CA GLN A 99 -7.37 -7.75 14.75
C GLN A 99 -8.60 -8.62 14.96
N PHE A 100 -8.74 -9.65 14.16
CA PHE A 100 -9.78 -10.65 14.29
C PHE A 100 -9.28 -11.85 15.11
N LYS A 101 -10.20 -12.68 15.57
CA LYS A 101 -9.89 -13.91 16.28
C LYS A 101 -9.13 -14.90 15.41
N VAL A 102 -8.27 -15.66 16.03
CA VAL A 102 -7.53 -16.75 15.38
C VAL A 102 -8.51 -17.72 14.72
N GLY A 103 -8.25 -18.07 13.43
CA GLY A 103 -9.06 -19.02 12.68
C GLY A 103 -10.29 -18.41 12.00
N GLU A 104 -10.53 -17.10 12.12
CA GLU A 104 -11.50 -16.42 11.26
C GLU A 104 -11.01 -16.40 9.82
N ASP A 105 -11.94 -16.49 8.87
CA ASP A 105 -11.64 -16.40 7.45
C ASP A 105 -11.24 -14.96 7.07
N VAL A 106 -10.11 -14.79 6.38
CA VAL A 106 -9.56 -13.46 6.04
C VAL A 106 -10.50 -12.67 5.15
N GLU A 107 -10.98 -13.28 4.07
CA GLU A 107 -11.83 -12.58 3.08
C GLU A 107 -13.16 -12.14 3.70
N ARG A 108 -13.82 -13.06 4.43
CA ARG A 108 -15.09 -12.76 5.11
C ARG A 108 -14.91 -11.68 6.18
N SER A 109 -13.81 -11.70 6.90
CA SER A 109 -13.52 -10.72 7.94
C SER A 109 -13.32 -9.33 7.35
N LEU A 110 -12.59 -9.24 6.24
CA LEU A 110 -12.40 -7.99 5.50
C LEU A 110 -13.69 -7.47 4.89
N VAL A 111 -14.51 -8.34 4.31
CA VAL A 111 -15.83 -7.96 3.78
C VAL A 111 -16.75 -7.41 4.89
N LYS A 112 -16.79 -8.05 6.06
CA LYS A 112 -17.53 -7.53 7.23
C LYS A 112 -17.02 -6.15 7.64
N LEU A 113 -15.69 -5.98 7.73
CA LEU A 113 -15.06 -4.72 8.10
C LEU A 113 -15.42 -3.61 7.11
N TYR A 114 -15.24 -3.86 5.81
CA TYR A 114 -15.59 -2.93 4.75
C TYR A 114 -17.07 -2.53 4.81
N SER A 115 -17.95 -3.51 4.92
CA SER A 115 -19.38 -3.29 4.98
C SER A 115 -19.80 -2.41 6.16
N GLU A 116 -19.28 -2.68 7.36
CA GLU A 116 -19.60 -1.90 8.55
C GLU A 116 -19.00 -0.49 8.52
N LEU A 117 -17.81 -0.31 7.97
CA LEU A 117 -17.23 1.01 7.77
C LEU A 117 -18.06 1.84 6.79
N MET A 118 -18.35 1.30 5.60
CA MET A 118 -19.12 2.01 4.58
C MET A 118 -20.53 2.35 5.04
N LYS A 119 -21.20 1.45 5.75
CA LYS A 119 -22.54 1.65 6.29
C LYS A 119 -22.63 2.79 7.32
N ASN A 120 -21.53 3.08 8.02
CA ASN A 120 -21.50 4.08 9.08
C ASN A 120 -20.73 5.35 8.70
N MET A 121 -20.34 5.51 7.43
CA MET A 121 -19.65 6.72 6.96
C MET A 121 -20.50 7.99 7.07
N ASP A 122 -21.81 7.85 7.02
CA ASP A 122 -22.77 8.94 7.22
C ASP A 122 -22.74 9.55 8.63
N LYS A 123 -22.24 8.79 9.61
CA LYS A 123 -22.09 9.24 11.02
C LYS A 123 -20.79 9.97 11.28
N MET A 124 -19.90 9.98 10.32
CA MET A 124 -18.58 10.59 10.46
C MET A 124 -18.65 12.10 10.17
N PRO A 125 -17.74 12.90 10.74
CA PRO A 125 -17.69 14.33 10.48
C PRO A 125 -17.38 14.63 9.02
N GLN A 126 -17.88 15.77 8.53
CA GLN A 126 -17.55 16.22 7.18
C GLN A 126 -16.07 16.59 7.06
N GLY A 127 -15.49 16.34 5.90
CA GLY A 127 -14.09 16.67 5.60
C GLY A 127 -13.09 15.55 5.91
N ILE A 128 -13.54 14.39 6.40
CA ILE A 128 -12.66 13.22 6.49
C ILE A 128 -12.46 12.59 5.10
N SER A 129 -11.29 11.97 4.92
CA SER A 129 -11.04 11.16 3.73
C SER A 129 -11.79 9.83 3.78
N MET A 130 -11.96 9.20 2.61
CA MET A 130 -12.41 7.80 2.56
C MET A 130 -11.39 6.93 3.31
N PRO A 131 -11.86 5.91 4.06
CA PRO A 131 -10.97 4.97 4.73
C PRO A 131 -10.11 4.20 3.73
N LEU A 132 -8.80 4.25 3.91
CA LEU A 132 -7.86 3.39 3.20
C LEU A 132 -7.60 2.16 4.08
N ILE A 133 -8.06 0.99 3.63
CA ILE A 133 -7.89 -0.26 4.35
C ILE A 133 -6.79 -1.06 3.70
N LYS A 134 -5.75 -1.40 4.48
CA LYS A 134 -4.66 -2.27 4.09
C LYS A 134 -4.74 -3.55 4.88
N THR A 135 -4.78 -4.67 4.20
CA THR A 135 -4.69 -5.98 4.84
C THR A 135 -3.27 -6.21 5.33
N ARG A 136 -3.15 -6.93 6.44
CA ARG A 136 -1.88 -7.39 6.98
C ARG A 136 -1.99 -8.88 7.23
N ALA A 137 -1.13 -9.66 6.61
CA ALA A 137 -0.99 -11.07 6.88
C ALA A 137 0.31 -11.33 7.66
N ILE A 138 0.33 -12.41 8.43
CA ILE A 138 1.54 -12.84 9.13
C ILE A 138 2.63 -13.21 8.12
N ASP A 139 2.20 -13.69 6.95
CA ASP A 139 3.09 -14.12 5.86
C ASP A 139 3.60 -12.94 4.99
N ASP A 140 3.19 -11.69 5.27
CA ASP A 140 3.69 -10.49 4.58
C ASP A 140 5.12 -10.14 5.02
N VAL A 141 6.01 -11.13 5.00
CA VAL A 141 7.43 -10.97 5.32
C VAL A 141 8.23 -10.91 4.03
N PRO A 142 9.16 -9.94 3.89
CA PRO A 142 10.02 -9.91 2.71
C PRO A 142 10.87 -11.17 2.60
N VAL A 143 10.72 -11.92 1.51
CA VAL A 143 11.48 -13.13 1.23
C VAL A 143 12.91 -12.81 0.81
N LEU A 144 13.09 -11.67 0.11
CA LEU A 144 14.38 -11.25 -0.42
C LEU A 144 14.55 -9.74 -0.26
N GLY A 145 15.65 -9.33 0.37
CA GLY A 145 16.08 -7.94 0.45
C GLY A 145 17.27 -7.71 -0.48
N ILE A 146 17.13 -6.77 -1.41
CA ILE A 146 18.19 -6.38 -2.33
C ILE A 146 18.62 -4.94 -2.01
N THR A 147 19.90 -4.73 -1.68
CA THR A 147 20.45 -3.39 -1.47
C THR A 147 21.20 -2.93 -2.69
N LEU A 148 20.79 -1.80 -3.26
CA LEU A 148 21.48 -1.13 -4.36
C LEU A 148 22.34 0.00 -3.79
N TRP A 149 23.61 0.02 -4.14
CA TRP A 149 24.55 1.08 -3.76
C TRP A 149 25.51 1.39 -4.89
N SER A 150 26.06 2.60 -4.92
CA SER A 150 27.04 3.02 -5.93
C SER A 150 27.85 4.20 -5.44
N ASP A 151 29.14 4.23 -5.85
CA ASP A 151 30.02 5.39 -5.68
C ASP A 151 29.89 6.39 -6.84
N LYS A 152 29.21 6.01 -7.94
CA LYS A 152 29.12 6.81 -9.18
C LYS A 152 27.75 7.47 -9.37
N TYR A 153 26.68 6.81 -8.92
CA TYR A 153 25.32 7.26 -9.10
C TYR A 153 24.79 7.82 -7.78
N ASP A 154 24.06 8.93 -7.87
CA ASP A 154 23.35 9.48 -6.72
C ASP A 154 22.09 8.65 -6.40
N ASP A 155 21.48 8.93 -5.26
CA ASP A 155 20.30 8.23 -4.75
C ASP A 155 19.07 8.36 -5.68
N TYR A 156 18.97 9.43 -6.45
CA TYR A 156 17.95 9.62 -7.47
C TYR A 156 18.13 8.65 -8.65
N GLN A 157 19.37 8.55 -9.15
CA GLN A 157 19.70 7.65 -10.25
C GLN A 157 19.58 6.18 -9.84
N ILE A 158 20.02 5.85 -8.61
CA ILE A 158 19.87 4.49 -8.06
C ILE A 158 18.39 4.10 -7.93
N LYS A 159 17.53 5.03 -7.53
CA LYS A 159 16.08 4.76 -7.48
C LYS A 159 15.50 4.47 -8.85
N GLN A 160 15.93 5.17 -9.90
CA GLN A 160 15.49 4.88 -11.28
C GLN A 160 15.93 3.48 -11.73
N ILE A 161 17.18 3.09 -11.40
CA ILE A 161 17.68 1.74 -11.66
C ILE A 161 16.86 0.71 -10.89
N GLY A 162 16.54 0.99 -9.61
CA GLY A 162 15.70 0.16 -8.78
C GLY A 162 14.29 -0.03 -9.35
N GLN A 163 13.70 1.03 -9.90
CA GLN A 163 12.39 0.96 -10.58
C GLN A 163 12.44 0.10 -11.84
N ALA A 164 13.50 0.22 -12.65
CA ALA A 164 13.68 -0.63 -13.81
C ALA A 164 13.87 -2.10 -13.41
N LEU A 165 14.67 -2.38 -12.37
CA LEU A 165 14.84 -3.71 -11.82
C LEU A 165 13.51 -4.29 -11.31
N THR A 166 12.71 -3.51 -10.60
CA THR A 166 11.37 -3.91 -10.13
C THR A 166 10.49 -4.38 -11.27
N ASN A 167 10.50 -3.67 -12.41
CA ASN A 167 9.71 -4.03 -13.58
C ASN A 167 10.16 -5.37 -14.19
N GLU A 168 11.44 -5.70 -14.14
CA GLU A 168 11.96 -6.98 -14.61
C GLU A 168 11.65 -8.11 -13.63
N VAL A 169 11.82 -7.87 -12.33
CA VAL A 169 11.53 -8.86 -11.29
C VAL A 169 10.04 -9.21 -11.22
N LYS A 170 9.15 -8.25 -11.46
CA LYS A 170 7.70 -8.50 -11.55
C LYS A 170 7.27 -9.46 -12.67
N LYS A 171 8.13 -9.72 -13.64
CA LYS A 171 7.85 -10.69 -14.72
C LYS A 171 8.10 -12.14 -14.29
N ILE A 172 8.76 -12.35 -13.16
CA ILE A 172 9.03 -13.66 -12.59
C ILE A 172 7.74 -14.18 -11.96
N ALA A 173 7.41 -15.44 -12.24
CA ALA A 173 6.25 -16.10 -11.64
C ALA A 173 6.36 -16.11 -10.11
N ASP A 174 5.22 -16.01 -9.44
CA ASP A 174 5.07 -16.05 -7.97
C ASP A 174 5.69 -14.85 -7.20
N VAL A 175 6.13 -13.79 -7.91
CA VAL A 175 6.50 -12.52 -7.28
C VAL A 175 5.24 -11.68 -7.10
N SER A 176 4.84 -11.46 -5.85
CA SER A 176 3.66 -10.67 -5.48
C SER A 176 3.99 -9.17 -5.38
N ASP A 177 4.58 -8.75 -4.29
CA ASP A 177 4.86 -7.35 -4.00
C ASP A 177 6.36 -7.03 -4.00
N ILE A 178 6.71 -5.87 -4.55
CA ILE A 178 8.07 -5.34 -4.51
C ILE A 178 8.00 -3.91 -4.00
N ASN A 179 8.67 -3.65 -2.88
CA ASN A 179 8.74 -2.34 -2.27
C ASN A 179 10.15 -1.75 -2.41
N ILE A 180 10.24 -0.52 -2.90
CA ILE A 180 11.49 0.24 -2.96
C ILE A 180 11.53 1.17 -1.76
N LEU A 181 12.54 1.00 -0.92
CA LEU A 181 12.79 1.87 0.23
C LEU A 181 13.96 2.81 -0.06
N GLY A 182 13.78 4.08 0.26
CA GLY A 182 14.79 5.12 0.03
C GLY A 182 14.90 5.60 -1.42
N GLY A 183 15.96 6.36 -1.67
CA GLY A 183 16.16 7.09 -2.92
C GLY A 183 15.17 8.24 -3.10
N ARG A 184 15.51 9.22 -3.93
CA ARG A 184 14.68 10.39 -4.22
C ARG A 184 13.85 10.18 -5.47
N SER A 185 12.60 10.65 -5.43
CA SER A 185 11.73 10.64 -6.61
C SER A 185 12.00 11.86 -7.51
N ARG A 186 11.55 11.79 -8.76
CA ARG A 186 11.55 12.93 -9.66
C ARG A 186 10.45 13.90 -9.24
N GLU A 187 10.78 15.18 -9.11
CA GLU A 187 9.80 16.24 -8.90
C GLU A 187 10.10 17.48 -9.74
N VAL A 188 9.08 18.30 -9.97
CA VAL A 188 9.22 19.63 -10.53
C VAL A 188 9.06 20.65 -9.41
N LYS A 189 10.16 21.34 -9.08
CA LYS A 189 10.22 22.37 -8.05
C LYS A 189 9.83 23.73 -8.64
N VAL A 190 8.87 24.40 -8.00
CA VAL A 190 8.45 25.75 -8.33
C VAL A 190 8.83 26.70 -7.19
N LEU A 191 9.90 27.46 -7.40
CA LEU A 191 10.40 28.42 -6.42
C LEU A 191 9.84 29.82 -6.76
N LEU A 192 8.84 30.23 -6.02
CA LEU A 192 8.13 31.50 -6.24
C LEU A 192 8.96 32.70 -5.76
N ASP A 193 9.00 33.77 -6.56
CA ASP A 193 9.62 35.05 -6.23
C ASP A 193 8.53 36.05 -5.77
N LYS A 194 8.57 36.43 -4.50
CA LYS A 194 7.57 37.33 -3.90
C LYS A 194 7.51 38.70 -4.58
N ASN A 195 8.65 39.23 -5.02
CA ASN A 195 8.69 40.55 -5.65
C ASN A 195 8.06 40.50 -7.05
N LYS A 196 8.42 39.48 -7.84
CA LYS A 196 7.83 39.29 -9.17
C LYS A 196 6.34 38.95 -9.10
N MET A 197 5.89 38.23 -8.08
CA MET A 197 4.46 37.99 -7.84
C MET A 197 3.72 39.31 -7.57
N ALA A 198 4.28 40.17 -6.73
CA ALA A 198 3.68 41.46 -6.42
C ALA A 198 3.64 42.41 -7.65
N GLU A 199 4.73 42.48 -8.42
CA GLU A 199 4.81 43.25 -9.66
C GLU A 199 3.76 42.81 -10.69
N ASN A 200 3.54 41.50 -10.80
CA ASN A 200 2.57 40.90 -11.74
C ASN A 200 1.16 40.77 -11.15
N LYS A 201 0.94 41.18 -9.91
CA LYS A 201 -0.36 41.11 -9.19
C LYS A 201 -0.95 39.70 -9.15
N VAL A 202 -0.11 38.68 -8.98
CA VAL A 202 -0.50 37.28 -8.87
C VAL A 202 -0.34 36.83 -7.43
N ASP A 203 -1.36 36.18 -6.89
CA ASP A 203 -1.32 35.63 -5.52
C ASP A 203 -1.05 34.11 -5.53
N PHE A 204 -0.58 33.61 -4.40
CA PHE A 204 -0.22 32.20 -4.23
C PHE A 204 -1.41 31.24 -4.43
N LEU A 205 -2.61 31.61 -3.97
CA LEU A 205 -3.78 30.74 -4.08
C LEU A 205 -4.20 30.58 -5.53
N SER A 206 -4.11 31.65 -6.33
CA SER A 206 -4.36 31.63 -7.78
C SER A 206 -3.38 30.70 -8.50
N ILE A 207 -2.09 30.75 -8.15
CA ILE A 207 -1.06 29.85 -8.72
C ILE A 207 -1.39 28.39 -8.40
N ASN A 208 -1.66 28.08 -7.14
CA ASN A 208 -1.96 26.72 -6.73
C ASN A 208 -3.21 26.15 -7.44
N LYS A 209 -4.27 26.97 -7.51
CA LYS A 209 -5.51 26.62 -8.19
C LYS A 209 -5.30 26.37 -9.69
N GLN A 210 -4.45 27.19 -10.32
CA GLN A 210 -4.16 27.06 -11.73
C GLN A 210 -3.32 25.80 -12.03
N ILE A 211 -2.31 25.51 -11.22
CA ILE A 211 -1.51 24.28 -11.37
C ILE A 211 -2.40 23.04 -11.23
N GLN A 212 -3.24 22.99 -10.20
CA GLN A 212 -4.18 21.88 -9.98
C GLN A 212 -5.19 21.74 -11.13
N GLY A 213 -5.75 22.85 -11.61
CA GLY A 213 -6.73 22.86 -12.69
C GLY A 213 -6.15 22.55 -14.06
N SER A 214 -4.86 22.86 -14.27
CA SER A 214 -4.19 22.65 -15.58
C SER A 214 -3.64 21.25 -15.77
N ASN A 215 -3.49 20.48 -14.70
CA ASN A 215 -3.02 19.09 -14.78
C ASN A 215 -4.20 18.10 -14.90
N THR A 216 -5.06 18.36 -15.87
CA THR A 216 -6.25 17.54 -16.12
C THR A 216 -6.49 17.39 -17.61
N GLN A 217 -7.01 16.24 -17.99
CA GLN A 217 -7.42 15.93 -19.33
C GLN A 217 -8.87 15.46 -19.34
N MET A 218 -9.71 16.07 -20.14
CA MET A 218 -11.12 15.75 -20.23
C MET A 218 -11.50 15.38 -21.66
N ASN A 219 -12.28 14.32 -21.81
CA ASN A 219 -12.92 14.02 -23.09
C ASN A 219 -14.07 14.99 -23.30
N SER A 220 -13.93 15.88 -24.28
CA SER A 220 -14.92 16.93 -24.58
C SER A 220 -15.98 16.48 -25.60
N GLY A 221 -15.97 15.22 -26.00
CA GLY A 221 -16.93 14.64 -26.94
C GLY A 221 -16.28 13.94 -28.13
N ASN A 222 -17.13 13.52 -29.05
CA ASN A 222 -16.73 12.86 -30.28
C ASN A 222 -17.19 13.66 -31.49
N LEU A 223 -16.30 13.82 -32.44
CA LEU A 223 -16.62 14.40 -33.75
C LEU A 223 -16.77 13.26 -34.78
N LEU A 224 -17.89 13.21 -35.45
CA LEU A 224 -18.14 12.24 -36.51
C LEU A 224 -17.83 12.92 -37.87
N GLN A 225 -16.88 12.40 -38.60
CA GLN A 225 -16.54 12.88 -39.92
C GLN A 225 -16.28 11.68 -40.86
N GLN A 226 -17.06 11.57 -41.94
CA GLN A 226 -16.93 10.52 -43.00
C GLN A 226 -16.79 9.10 -42.42
N ASP A 227 -17.74 8.66 -41.57
CA ASP A 227 -17.74 7.36 -40.88
C ASP A 227 -16.55 7.10 -39.91
N THR A 228 -15.77 8.12 -39.60
CA THR A 228 -14.69 8.04 -38.60
C THR A 228 -15.05 8.87 -37.39
N VAL A 229 -14.94 8.26 -36.20
CA VAL A 229 -15.16 8.93 -34.91
C VAL A 229 -13.83 9.46 -34.37
N PHE A 230 -13.73 10.78 -34.25
CA PHE A 230 -12.61 11.45 -33.60
C PHE A 230 -13.00 11.81 -32.18
N SER A 231 -12.27 11.28 -31.19
CA SER A 231 -12.41 11.72 -29.81
C SER A 231 -11.72 13.08 -29.63
N VAL A 232 -12.49 14.05 -29.17
CA VAL A 232 -11.97 15.40 -28.87
C VAL A 232 -11.59 15.44 -27.39
N VAL A 233 -10.31 15.64 -27.15
CA VAL A 233 -9.76 15.73 -25.79
C VAL A 233 -9.31 17.17 -25.53
N THR A 234 -9.72 17.72 -24.40
CA THR A 234 -9.35 19.08 -23.95
C THR A 234 -8.49 18.99 -22.71
N GLY A 235 -7.44 19.81 -22.65
CA GLY A 235 -6.44 19.78 -21.59
C GLY A 235 -5.28 18.83 -21.89
N ASN A 236 -4.25 18.89 -21.06
CA ASN A 236 -3.08 18.04 -21.14
C ASN A 236 -2.52 17.79 -19.73
N PHE A 237 -1.91 16.65 -19.52
CA PHE A 237 -1.14 16.42 -18.31
C PHE A 237 0.22 17.13 -18.42
N LEU A 238 0.69 17.67 -17.29
CA LEU A 238 2.00 18.28 -17.18
C LEU A 238 3.06 17.18 -17.06
N ASN A 239 3.94 17.08 -18.05
CA ASN A 239 4.91 15.99 -18.14
C ASN A 239 6.32 16.38 -17.71
N ASN A 240 6.67 17.68 -17.82
CA ASN A 240 8.01 18.18 -17.60
C ASN A 240 8.00 19.60 -17.00
N ALA A 241 9.17 20.10 -16.64
CA ALA A 241 9.32 21.43 -16.08
C ALA A 241 8.91 22.55 -17.06
N ASP A 242 9.09 22.36 -18.36
CA ASP A 242 8.73 23.34 -19.37
C ASP A 242 7.22 23.50 -19.48
N ASP A 243 6.46 22.41 -19.38
CA ASP A 243 4.99 22.47 -19.36
C ASP A 243 4.51 23.28 -18.15
N VAL A 244 5.09 23.05 -16.99
CA VAL A 244 4.79 23.78 -15.75
C VAL A 244 5.21 25.25 -15.88
N ALA A 245 6.39 25.55 -16.41
CA ALA A 245 6.93 26.89 -16.58
C ALA A 245 6.07 27.76 -17.49
N ASN A 246 5.43 27.15 -18.50
CA ASN A 246 4.58 27.83 -19.47
C ASN A 246 3.10 27.92 -19.06
N LEU A 247 2.74 27.50 -17.84
CA LEU A 247 1.38 27.71 -17.33
C LEU A 247 1.06 29.18 -17.18
N VAL A 248 -0.13 29.57 -17.62
CA VAL A 248 -0.68 30.92 -17.36
C VAL A 248 -1.27 30.93 -15.97
N VAL A 249 -0.67 31.72 -15.08
CA VAL A 249 -1.04 31.79 -13.64
C VAL A 249 -1.77 33.09 -13.27
N GLY A 250 -1.91 34.00 -14.21
CA GLY A 250 -2.63 35.25 -14.01
C GLY A 250 -2.72 36.09 -15.29
N ILE A 251 -3.39 37.23 -15.18
CA ILE A 251 -3.47 38.26 -16.25
C ILE A 251 -3.10 39.60 -15.63
N ASN A 252 -2.10 40.28 -16.17
CA ASN A 252 -1.71 41.63 -15.79
C ASN A 252 -1.76 42.53 -17.01
N GLN A 253 -2.45 43.67 -16.93
CA GLN A 253 -2.62 44.62 -18.01
C GLN A 253 -3.07 43.97 -19.36
N GLN A 254 -4.03 43.03 -19.27
CA GLN A 254 -4.55 42.26 -20.43
C GLN A 254 -3.54 41.30 -21.07
N GLN A 255 -2.37 41.08 -20.44
CA GLN A 255 -1.39 40.14 -20.93
C GLN A 255 -1.34 38.92 -19.99
N PRO A 256 -1.20 37.69 -20.51
CA PRO A 256 -1.05 36.50 -19.70
C PRO A 256 0.29 36.51 -18.95
N VAL A 257 0.25 36.18 -17.67
CA VAL A 257 1.43 36.01 -16.85
C VAL A 257 1.74 34.52 -16.76
N TYR A 258 2.91 34.15 -17.28
CA TYR A 258 3.40 32.77 -17.22
C TYR A 258 4.16 32.50 -15.92
N LEU A 259 4.08 31.25 -15.44
CA LEU A 259 4.73 30.86 -14.17
C LEU A 259 6.24 31.13 -14.19
N LYS A 260 6.93 30.90 -15.30
CA LYS A 260 8.37 31.21 -15.49
C LYS A 260 8.74 32.68 -15.27
N GLN A 261 7.79 33.60 -15.36
CA GLN A 261 8.03 35.03 -15.14
C GLN A 261 8.11 35.37 -13.64
N ILE A 262 7.42 34.59 -12.80
CA ILE A 262 7.27 34.85 -11.36
C ILE A 262 7.91 33.76 -10.49
N ALA A 263 8.41 32.69 -11.11
CA ALA A 263 9.02 31.55 -10.41
C ALA A 263 10.22 31.01 -11.17
N LYS A 264 11.11 30.36 -10.46
CA LYS A 264 12.10 29.44 -11.02
C LYS A 264 11.51 28.03 -11.01
N VAL A 265 11.40 27.42 -12.18
CA VAL A 265 10.89 26.06 -12.34
C VAL A 265 12.05 25.15 -12.67
N GLU A 266 12.29 24.16 -11.88
CA GLU A 266 13.41 23.22 -12.01
C GLU A 266 12.91 21.78 -11.87
N GLU A 267 13.41 20.92 -12.74
CA GLU A 267 13.21 19.49 -12.64
C GLU A 267 14.41 18.86 -11.94
N GLY A 268 14.15 17.99 -10.97
CA GLY A 268 15.21 17.35 -10.24
C GLY A 268 14.71 16.32 -9.21
N PRO A 269 15.61 15.86 -8.38
CA PRO A 269 15.25 14.98 -7.28
C PRO A 269 14.46 15.70 -6.19
N GLU A 270 13.50 15.00 -5.59
CA GLU A 270 12.79 15.50 -4.41
C GLU A 270 13.74 15.83 -3.26
N THR A 271 13.27 16.64 -2.32
CA THR A 271 14.02 16.90 -1.09
C THR A 271 14.09 15.59 -0.28
N ALA A 272 15.31 15.17 0.06
CA ALA A 272 15.51 13.93 0.79
C ALA A 272 14.80 13.96 2.14
N ASN A 273 13.88 13.02 2.35
CA ASN A 273 13.11 12.84 3.59
C ASN A 273 13.28 11.42 4.16
N GLN A 274 13.83 10.50 3.38
CA GLN A 274 14.15 9.13 3.78
C GLN A 274 15.56 8.79 3.32
N TYR A 275 16.30 8.12 4.20
CA TYR A 275 17.68 7.70 3.93
C TYR A 275 17.80 6.20 4.17
N VAL A 276 18.47 5.52 3.26
CA VAL A 276 18.94 4.15 3.44
C VAL A 276 20.46 4.20 3.57
N LEU A 277 20.97 3.72 4.68
CA LEU A 277 22.41 3.66 4.92
C LEU A 277 22.86 2.22 4.76
N PHE A 278 23.89 2.02 3.94
CA PHE A 278 24.55 0.75 3.78
C PHE A 278 25.91 0.79 4.47
N GLY A 279 26.22 -0.20 5.28
CA GLY A 279 27.50 -0.30 5.97
C GLY A 279 27.93 -1.76 6.10
N TYR A 280 29.21 -2.02 5.84
CA TYR A 280 29.84 -3.27 6.25
C TYR A 280 30.09 -3.17 7.74
N GLY A 281 29.31 -3.82 8.59
CA GLY A 281 29.50 -3.81 10.03
C GLY A 281 30.96 -4.13 10.39
N LYS A 282 31.61 -3.20 11.08
CA LYS A 282 32.92 -3.40 11.70
C LYS A 282 32.73 -3.48 13.20
#